data_3cd06118b3333e7fdbb822be60686637
#
_entry.id   3cd06118b3333e7fdbb822be60686637
#
_cell.length_a   1.000
_cell.length_b   1.000
_cell.length_c   1.000
_cell.angle_alpha   90.00
_cell.angle_beta   90.00
_cell.angle_gamma   90.00
#
_symmetry.space_group_name_H-M   'P 1'
#
loop_
_entity.id
_entity.type
_entity.pdbx_description
1 polymer ?
#
loop_
_entity_poly.entity_id
_entity_poly.type
_entity_poly.pdbx_seq_one_letter_code
_entity_poly.pdbx_strand_id
1 'polypeptide(L)'
;MVTNAQFPEEIENLVPVTQLYVSIDAPTEETLKKIDRPLFTDFWQRFLDSIKALSAKGQRTVFRLTLVKDWNMDEIDKYGELLAIGKPDFIEVKGVTYAGGGKRNQLSMTNVPWHTEVIRFCEALGESVAKMSDDGTIPHYEIASEHEHSCCILMANVEKFKVDGKWNTFIDFDKFIELQGGNEPFSSADYMAETPPWAVFGHEARGFDPAETRVKKVRNHKPKEEVVPAAEPEEYAIGGC
;
A
#
# COMPACT_ATOMS: atom_id res chain seq x y z
N MET A 1 -6.61 -6.08 6.58
CA MET A 1 -5.45 -6.54 7.38
C MET A 1 -4.18 -6.36 6.57
N VAL A 2 -3.02 -6.06 7.21
CA VAL A 2 -1.72 -5.90 6.51
C VAL A 2 -0.69 -6.78 7.23
N THR A 3 0.13 -7.51 6.47
CA THR A 3 1.18 -8.39 7.01
C THR A 3 2.47 -8.26 6.19
N ASN A 4 3.60 -8.53 6.84
CA ASN A 4 4.92 -8.67 6.20
C ASN A 4 5.23 -10.13 5.82
N ALA A 5 4.23 -11.01 5.85
CA ALA A 5 4.31 -12.39 5.37
C ALA A 5 5.38 -13.26 6.07
N GLN A 6 5.50 -13.18 7.38
CA GLN A 6 6.47 -13.98 8.14
C GLN A 6 5.86 -15.15 8.91
N PHE A 7 4.54 -15.32 8.82
CA PHE A 7 3.78 -16.36 9.53
C PHE A 7 2.83 -17.08 8.56
N PRO A 8 3.34 -18.01 7.72
CA PRO A 8 2.53 -18.69 6.69
C PRO A 8 1.35 -19.49 7.26
N GLU A 9 1.54 -20.21 8.37
CA GLU A 9 0.47 -20.98 9.03
C GLU A 9 -0.67 -20.09 9.53
N GLU A 10 -0.35 -18.89 10.04
CA GLU A 10 -1.37 -17.92 10.48
C GLU A 10 -2.14 -17.34 9.29
N ILE A 11 -1.49 -17.20 8.13
CA ILE A 11 -2.16 -16.77 6.91
C ILE A 11 -3.09 -17.87 6.41
N GLU A 12 -2.65 -19.14 6.41
CA GLU A 12 -3.49 -20.27 6.01
C GLU A 12 -4.76 -20.37 6.87
N ASN A 13 -4.62 -20.24 8.18
CA ASN A 13 -5.71 -20.37 9.15
C ASN A 13 -6.53 -19.09 9.37
N LEU A 14 -6.14 -17.98 8.73
CA LEU A 14 -6.84 -16.71 8.89
C LEU A 14 -8.28 -16.81 8.39
N VAL A 15 -9.22 -16.45 9.25
CA VAL A 15 -10.64 -16.28 8.86
C VAL A 15 -10.78 -15.21 7.78
N PRO A 16 -11.83 -15.25 6.94
CA PRO A 16 -12.02 -14.23 5.91
C PRO A 16 -12.02 -12.82 6.50
N VAL A 17 -11.16 -11.95 5.95
CA VAL A 17 -11.15 -10.52 6.19
C VAL A 17 -11.50 -9.81 4.89
N THR A 18 -12.00 -8.59 4.97
CA THR A 18 -12.46 -7.82 3.80
C THR A 18 -11.38 -7.72 2.73
N GLN A 19 -10.14 -7.49 3.15
CA GLN A 19 -8.97 -7.38 2.27
C GLN A 19 -7.69 -7.71 3.04
N LEU A 20 -6.88 -8.60 2.48
CA LEU A 20 -5.60 -9.03 3.05
C LEU A 20 -4.45 -8.48 2.19
N TYR A 21 -3.67 -7.59 2.77
CA TYR A 21 -2.46 -7.03 2.16
C TYR A 21 -1.22 -7.80 2.59
N VAL A 22 -0.37 -8.11 1.63
CA VAL A 22 1.01 -8.55 1.87
C VAL A 22 1.96 -7.49 1.35
N SER A 23 2.82 -6.97 2.23
CA SER A 23 3.88 -6.04 1.85
C SER A 23 4.98 -6.79 1.09
N ILE A 24 5.30 -6.30 -0.10
CA ILE A 24 6.36 -6.81 -0.98
C ILE A 24 7.35 -5.65 -1.19
N ASP A 25 8.26 -5.48 -0.23
CA ASP A 25 9.16 -4.32 -0.24
C ASP A 25 10.40 -4.55 -1.11
N ALA A 26 10.65 -5.80 -1.54
CA ALA A 26 11.68 -6.14 -2.51
C ALA A 26 11.38 -7.48 -3.22
N PRO A 27 11.89 -7.65 -4.46
CA PRO A 27 11.60 -8.84 -5.25
C PRO A 27 12.58 -10.00 -5.04
N THR A 28 13.67 -9.79 -4.29
CA THR A 28 14.71 -10.80 -4.03
C THR A 28 15.09 -10.86 -2.56
N GLU A 29 15.61 -12.01 -2.13
CA GLU A 29 16.06 -12.25 -0.76
C GLU A 29 17.11 -11.21 -0.32
N GLU A 30 18.08 -10.93 -1.19
CA GLU A 30 19.17 -10.00 -0.90
C GLU A 30 18.65 -8.58 -0.69
N THR A 31 17.78 -8.12 -1.57
CA THR A 31 17.23 -6.76 -1.50
C THR A 31 16.26 -6.62 -0.32
N LEU A 32 15.42 -7.63 -0.07
CA LEU A 32 14.50 -7.66 1.07
C LEU A 32 15.27 -7.59 2.40
N LYS A 33 16.37 -8.33 2.51
CA LYS A 33 17.23 -8.31 3.70
C LYS A 33 17.84 -6.93 3.97
N LYS A 34 18.18 -6.20 2.92
CA LYS A 34 18.74 -4.83 3.04
C LYS A 34 17.68 -3.82 3.50
N ILE A 35 16.46 -3.94 2.99
CA ILE A 35 15.37 -2.99 3.24
C ILE A 35 14.74 -3.26 4.61
N ASP A 36 14.26 -4.47 4.86
CA ASP A 36 13.40 -4.80 6.00
C ASP A 36 14.14 -5.23 7.26
N ARG A 37 15.39 -5.65 7.15
CA ARG A 37 16.19 -6.19 8.28
C ARG A 37 15.43 -7.25 9.06
N PRO A 38 15.05 -8.37 8.44
CA PRO A 38 14.16 -9.37 9.02
C PRO A 38 14.73 -9.99 10.29
N LEU A 39 13.84 -10.41 11.21
CA LEU A 39 14.21 -11.03 12.47
C LEU A 39 14.55 -12.52 12.35
N PHE A 40 13.90 -13.21 11.42
CA PHE A 40 14.07 -14.65 11.23
C PHE A 40 15.20 -14.94 10.24
N THR A 41 15.97 -16.00 10.48
CA THR A 41 17.03 -16.43 9.54
C THR A 41 16.46 -17.02 8.27
N ASP A 42 15.28 -17.65 8.35
CA ASP A 42 14.51 -18.25 7.26
C ASP A 42 13.43 -17.34 6.69
N PHE A 43 13.59 -16.00 6.84
CA PHE A 43 12.61 -14.99 6.47
C PHE A 43 12.13 -15.09 5.02
N TRP A 44 13.03 -15.44 4.09
CA TRP A 44 12.69 -15.54 2.66
C TRP A 44 11.79 -16.74 2.39
N GLN A 45 12.09 -17.90 2.97
CA GLN A 45 11.24 -19.06 2.84
C GLN A 45 9.86 -18.82 3.46
N ARG A 46 9.80 -18.23 4.65
CA ARG A 46 8.54 -17.82 5.29
C ARG A 46 7.72 -16.89 4.42
N PHE A 47 8.40 -15.94 3.79
CA PHE A 47 7.77 -15.01 2.85
C PHE A 47 7.18 -15.75 1.63
N LEU A 48 7.95 -16.63 0.99
CA LEU A 48 7.47 -17.42 -0.15
C LEU A 48 6.30 -18.33 0.22
N ASP A 49 6.37 -19.01 1.35
CA ASP A 49 5.29 -19.87 1.84
C ASP A 49 4.03 -19.06 2.16
N SER A 50 4.19 -17.86 2.72
CA SER A 50 3.08 -16.94 3.00
C SER A 50 2.38 -16.45 1.73
N ILE A 51 3.13 -16.04 0.69
CA ILE A 51 2.53 -15.62 -0.57
C ILE A 51 1.89 -16.78 -1.32
N LYS A 52 2.42 -17.99 -1.18
CA LYS A 52 1.80 -19.20 -1.71
C LYS A 52 0.48 -19.51 -0.99
N ALA A 53 0.44 -19.40 0.33
CA ALA A 53 -0.79 -19.56 1.11
C ALA A 53 -1.87 -18.54 0.69
N LEU A 54 -1.46 -17.34 0.26
CA LEU A 54 -2.36 -16.31 -0.23
C LEU A 54 -3.17 -16.76 -1.45
N SER A 55 -2.54 -17.48 -2.39
CA SER A 55 -3.19 -17.94 -3.63
C SER A 55 -4.38 -18.88 -3.38
N ALA A 56 -4.44 -19.53 -2.22
CA ALA A 56 -5.54 -20.40 -1.82
C ALA A 56 -6.68 -19.68 -1.09
N LYS A 57 -6.54 -18.37 -0.79
CA LYS A 57 -7.56 -17.58 -0.09
C LYS A 57 -8.69 -17.19 -1.04
N GLY A 58 -9.93 -17.39 -0.62
CA GLY A 58 -11.11 -16.90 -1.35
C GLY A 58 -11.33 -15.40 -1.22
N GLN A 59 -10.92 -14.81 -0.10
CA GLN A 59 -11.04 -13.39 0.18
C GLN A 59 -10.13 -12.53 -0.69
N ARG A 60 -10.38 -11.23 -0.72
CA ARG A 60 -9.63 -10.24 -1.48
C ARG A 60 -8.18 -10.13 -1.00
N THR A 61 -7.24 -10.34 -1.92
CA THR A 61 -5.81 -10.35 -1.66
C THR A 61 -5.09 -9.26 -2.43
N VAL A 62 -4.12 -8.62 -1.79
CA VAL A 62 -3.35 -7.50 -2.38
C VAL A 62 -1.88 -7.67 -2.10
N PHE A 63 -1.06 -7.63 -3.14
CA PHE A 63 0.37 -7.36 -3.02
C PHE A 63 0.57 -5.85 -2.98
N ARG A 64 1.24 -5.37 -1.93
CA ARG A 64 1.54 -3.96 -1.77
C ARG A 64 3.03 -3.72 -1.94
N LEU A 65 3.39 -3.08 -3.05
CA LEU A 65 4.75 -2.74 -3.40
C LEU A 65 5.04 -1.29 -2.99
N THR A 66 6.08 -1.08 -2.18
CA THR A 66 6.57 0.26 -1.87
C THR A 66 7.85 0.51 -2.66
N LEU A 67 7.75 1.32 -3.70
CA LEU A 67 8.86 1.61 -4.60
C LEU A 67 9.80 2.66 -4.04
N VAL A 68 11.08 2.34 -4.06
CA VAL A 68 12.20 3.21 -3.70
C VAL A 68 13.15 3.27 -4.88
N LYS A 69 13.27 4.45 -5.49
CA LYS A 69 14.14 4.66 -6.64
C LYS A 69 15.58 4.31 -6.30
N ASP A 70 16.28 3.67 -7.23
CA ASP A 70 17.66 3.16 -7.10
C ASP A 70 17.81 1.96 -6.12
N TRP A 71 16.72 1.46 -5.52
CA TRP A 71 16.78 0.35 -4.57
C TRP A 71 16.05 -0.90 -5.03
N ASN A 72 14.79 -0.77 -5.47
CA ASN A 72 13.93 -1.92 -5.78
C ASN A 72 13.08 -1.77 -7.04
N MET A 73 13.38 -0.81 -7.92
CA MET A 73 12.61 -0.59 -9.14
C MET A 73 13.16 -1.29 -10.39
N ASP A 74 14.39 -1.81 -10.34
CA ASP A 74 15.07 -2.30 -11.55
C ASP A 74 14.79 -3.78 -11.88
N GLU A 75 14.40 -4.59 -10.88
CA GLU A 75 14.22 -6.05 -11.03
C GLU A 75 12.76 -6.45 -11.31
N ILE A 76 12.14 -5.87 -12.33
CA ILE A 76 10.71 -6.04 -12.64
C ILE A 76 10.32 -7.49 -12.83
N ASP A 77 11.12 -8.28 -13.56
CA ASP A 77 10.85 -9.70 -13.81
C ASP A 77 10.79 -10.53 -12.52
N LYS A 78 11.57 -10.15 -11.50
CA LYS A 78 11.54 -10.81 -10.21
C LYS A 78 10.24 -10.55 -9.43
N TYR A 79 9.64 -9.38 -9.58
CA TYR A 79 8.28 -9.15 -9.08
C TYR A 79 7.27 -10.03 -9.82
N GLY A 80 7.42 -10.21 -11.13
CA GLY A 80 6.60 -11.13 -11.92
C GLY A 80 6.66 -12.58 -11.40
N GLU A 81 7.84 -13.07 -11.03
CA GLU A 81 8.00 -14.40 -10.41
C GLU A 81 7.20 -14.53 -9.09
N LEU A 82 7.20 -13.49 -8.26
CA LEU A 82 6.40 -13.48 -7.02
C LEU A 82 4.89 -13.44 -7.30
N LEU A 83 4.47 -12.71 -8.34
CA LEU A 83 3.08 -12.69 -8.79
C LEU A 83 2.63 -14.06 -9.29
N ALA A 84 3.50 -14.80 -9.96
CA ALA A 84 3.23 -16.18 -10.41
C ALA A 84 2.97 -17.13 -9.23
N ILE A 85 3.63 -16.92 -8.09
CA ILE A 85 3.44 -17.72 -6.87
C ILE A 85 2.14 -17.34 -6.16
N GLY A 86 1.95 -16.06 -5.88
CA GLY A 86 0.90 -15.57 -4.98
C GLY A 86 -0.44 -15.27 -5.67
N LYS A 87 -0.43 -14.99 -6.96
CA LYS A 87 -1.62 -14.69 -7.79
C LYS A 87 -2.64 -13.78 -7.08
N PRO A 88 -2.24 -12.61 -6.57
CA PRO A 88 -3.14 -11.74 -5.82
C PRO A 88 -4.27 -11.21 -6.70
N ASP A 89 -5.37 -10.80 -6.09
CA ASP A 89 -6.45 -10.11 -6.80
C ASP A 89 -6.02 -8.72 -7.30
N PHE A 90 -5.18 -8.05 -6.52
CA PHE A 90 -4.71 -6.69 -6.80
C PHE A 90 -3.22 -6.53 -6.50
N ILE A 91 -2.62 -5.58 -7.18
CA ILE A 91 -1.25 -5.11 -6.92
C ILE A 91 -1.34 -3.60 -6.66
N GLU A 92 -1.17 -3.18 -5.40
CA GLU A 92 -1.07 -1.79 -5.04
C GLU A 92 0.40 -1.36 -5.10
N VAL A 93 0.72 -0.49 -6.03
CA VAL A 93 2.09 0.01 -6.23
C VAL A 93 2.15 1.47 -5.78
N LYS A 94 3.02 1.76 -4.85
CA LYS A 94 3.10 3.07 -4.22
C LYS A 94 4.54 3.57 -4.15
N GLY A 95 4.77 4.85 -4.45
CA GLY A 95 6.02 5.50 -4.14
C GLY A 95 6.23 5.63 -2.63
N VAL A 96 7.47 5.44 -2.18
CA VAL A 96 7.85 5.60 -0.76
C VAL A 96 7.53 7.00 -0.27
N THR A 97 7.09 7.11 1.00
CA THR A 97 6.89 8.40 1.64
C THR A 97 8.14 8.79 2.41
N TYR A 98 8.79 9.90 2.04
CA TYR A 98 9.93 10.43 2.76
C TYR A 98 9.48 11.17 4.03
N ALA A 99 9.81 10.60 5.18
CA ALA A 99 9.45 11.14 6.49
C ALA A 99 10.58 11.95 7.16
N GLY A 100 11.61 12.30 6.40
CA GLY A 100 12.81 12.97 6.91
C GLY A 100 13.96 12.00 7.19
N GLY A 101 15.20 12.48 7.04
CA GLY A 101 16.42 11.70 7.24
C GLY A 101 16.93 11.79 8.67
N GLY A 102 17.02 10.66 9.38
CA GLY A 102 17.87 10.54 10.57
C GLY A 102 19.28 10.09 10.17
N LYS A 103 20.27 10.21 11.07
CA LYS A 103 21.68 9.78 10.82
C LYS A 103 21.84 8.31 10.39
N ARG A 104 20.78 7.47 10.55
CA ARG A 104 20.75 6.04 10.17
C ARG A 104 19.91 5.76 8.92
N ASN A 105 19.19 6.75 8.40
CA ASN A 105 18.33 6.57 7.23
C ASN A 105 19.09 7.03 5.98
N GLN A 106 19.36 6.08 5.08
CA GLN A 106 20.02 6.36 3.78
C GLN A 106 19.02 6.88 2.74
N LEU A 107 17.72 6.87 3.05
CA LEU A 107 16.67 7.38 2.17
C LEU A 107 16.76 8.90 2.05
N SER A 108 16.64 9.41 0.84
CA SER A 108 16.59 10.83 0.51
C SER A 108 15.36 11.14 -0.36
N MET A 109 15.07 12.41 -0.58
CA MET A 109 14.01 12.82 -1.51
C MET A 109 14.26 12.36 -2.95
N THR A 110 15.52 12.12 -3.35
CA THR A 110 15.85 11.63 -4.69
C THR A 110 15.42 10.18 -4.91
N ASN A 111 15.18 9.42 -3.82
CA ASN A 111 14.71 8.05 -3.87
C ASN A 111 13.18 7.94 -3.93
N VAL A 112 12.47 9.07 -3.83
CA VAL A 112 10.99 9.08 -3.98
C VAL A 112 10.66 9.13 -5.47
N PRO A 113 9.99 8.11 -6.03
CA PRO A 113 9.62 8.14 -7.44
C PRO A 113 8.49 9.14 -7.68
N TRP A 114 8.49 9.76 -8.86
CA TRP A 114 7.36 10.53 -9.34
C TRP A 114 6.18 9.60 -9.71
N HIS A 115 4.97 10.12 -9.68
CA HIS A 115 3.78 9.34 -10.07
C HIS A 115 3.93 8.71 -11.47
N THR A 116 4.50 9.45 -12.42
CA THR A 116 4.77 8.95 -13.77
C THR A 116 5.79 7.82 -13.81
N GLU A 117 6.75 7.77 -12.88
CA GLU A 117 7.71 6.66 -12.75
C GLU A 117 7.01 5.41 -12.19
N VAL A 118 6.07 5.60 -11.25
CA VAL A 118 5.24 4.51 -10.73
C VAL A 118 4.34 3.92 -11.83
N ILE A 119 3.71 4.77 -12.65
CA ILE A 119 2.90 4.32 -13.80
C ILE A 119 3.75 3.46 -14.75
N ARG A 120 4.92 3.95 -15.17
CA ARG A 120 5.82 3.20 -16.07
C ARG A 120 6.27 1.86 -15.48
N PHE A 121 6.52 1.82 -14.18
CA PHE A 121 6.83 0.57 -13.49
C PHE A 121 5.66 -0.41 -13.58
N CYS A 122 4.42 0.05 -13.35
CA CYS A 122 3.22 -0.79 -13.44
C CYS A 122 2.99 -1.30 -14.86
N GLU A 123 3.16 -0.46 -15.89
CA GLU A 123 3.07 -0.85 -17.29
C GLU A 123 4.11 -1.95 -17.63
N ALA A 124 5.37 -1.73 -17.25
CA ALA A 124 6.44 -2.70 -17.48
C ALA A 124 6.23 -4.01 -16.70
N LEU A 125 5.69 -3.95 -15.47
CA LEU A 125 5.34 -5.13 -14.69
C LEU A 125 4.21 -5.92 -15.36
N GLY A 126 3.16 -5.26 -15.84
CA GLY A 126 2.07 -5.89 -16.58
C GLY A 126 2.58 -6.60 -17.85
N GLU A 127 3.45 -5.94 -18.62
CA GLU A 127 4.07 -6.54 -19.80
C GLU A 127 4.97 -7.74 -19.47
N SER A 128 5.75 -7.66 -18.39
CA SER A 128 6.62 -8.76 -17.93
C SER A 128 5.79 -9.98 -17.54
N VAL A 129 4.73 -9.77 -16.74
CA VAL A 129 3.83 -10.84 -16.31
C VAL A 129 3.09 -11.47 -17.51
N ALA A 130 2.62 -10.66 -18.46
CA ALA A 130 1.97 -11.17 -19.67
C ALA A 130 2.90 -12.07 -20.51
N LYS A 131 4.20 -11.74 -20.60
CA LYS A 131 5.20 -12.58 -21.28
C LYS A 131 5.48 -13.88 -20.54
N MET A 132 5.36 -13.90 -19.20
CA MET A 132 5.56 -15.11 -18.39
C MET A 132 4.35 -16.06 -18.42
N SER A 133 3.17 -15.56 -18.79
CA SER A 133 1.90 -16.29 -18.71
C SER A 133 1.39 -16.77 -20.08
N ASP A 134 2.29 -17.29 -20.95
CA ASP A 134 1.89 -17.86 -22.23
C ASP A 134 0.85 -18.99 -22.13
N ASP A 135 0.78 -19.68 -20.99
CA ASP A 135 -0.13 -20.78 -20.69
C ASP A 135 -1.38 -20.37 -19.88
N GLY A 136 -1.54 -19.09 -19.57
CA GLY A 136 -2.67 -18.58 -18.77
C GLY A 136 -2.62 -18.97 -17.29
N THR A 137 -1.49 -19.41 -16.76
CA THR A 137 -1.35 -19.83 -15.36
C THR A 137 -1.25 -18.65 -14.39
N ILE A 138 -0.81 -17.48 -14.87
CA ILE A 138 -0.74 -16.23 -14.10
C ILE A 138 -1.87 -15.32 -14.58
N PRO A 139 -2.65 -14.71 -13.67
CA PRO A 139 -3.69 -13.75 -14.07
C PRO A 139 -3.13 -12.59 -14.88
N HIS A 140 -3.92 -12.07 -15.80
CA HIS A 140 -3.59 -10.83 -16.51
C HIS A 140 -3.92 -9.63 -15.62
N TYR A 141 -2.95 -8.72 -15.47
CA TYR A 141 -3.10 -7.50 -14.67
C TYR A 141 -3.01 -6.26 -15.53
N GLU A 142 -3.98 -5.36 -15.37
CA GLU A 142 -3.96 -4.03 -15.96
C GLU A 142 -4.09 -2.95 -14.88
N ILE A 143 -3.66 -1.74 -15.19
CA ILE A 143 -3.88 -0.58 -14.31
C ILE A 143 -5.38 -0.26 -14.28
N ALA A 144 -5.98 -0.36 -13.11
CA ALA A 144 -7.41 -0.12 -12.92
C ALA A 144 -7.71 1.25 -12.30
N SER A 145 -6.92 1.64 -11.31
CA SER A 145 -7.15 2.88 -10.55
C SER A 145 -5.84 3.60 -10.25
N GLU A 146 -5.95 4.91 -10.02
CA GLU A 146 -4.83 5.73 -9.58
C GLU A 146 -5.22 6.68 -8.44
N HIS A 147 -4.23 7.11 -7.66
CA HIS A 147 -4.33 8.23 -6.75
C HIS A 147 -3.04 9.04 -6.82
N GLU A 148 -3.02 10.05 -7.70
CA GLU A 148 -1.81 10.81 -8.05
C GLU A 148 -1.15 11.44 -6.83
N HIS A 149 -1.93 12.05 -5.94
CA HIS A 149 -1.40 12.75 -4.77
C HIS A 149 -0.57 11.86 -3.82
N SER A 150 -0.89 10.58 -3.73
CA SER A 150 -0.13 9.62 -2.92
C SER A 150 0.85 8.79 -3.74
N CYS A 151 1.05 9.12 -5.03
CA CYS A 151 1.86 8.33 -5.97
C CYS A 151 1.50 6.85 -5.93
N CYS A 152 0.20 6.53 -5.97
CA CYS A 152 -0.33 5.18 -5.84
C CYS A 152 -1.07 4.76 -7.11
N ILE A 153 -0.79 3.54 -7.56
CA ILE A 153 -1.46 2.85 -8.67
C ILE A 153 -2.00 1.53 -8.17
N LEU A 154 -3.21 1.18 -8.58
CA LEU A 154 -3.80 -0.12 -8.35
C LEU A 154 -3.92 -0.87 -9.69
N MET A 155 -3.20 -1.99 -9.80
CA MET A 155 -3.41 -2.96 -10.86
C MET A 155 -4.39 -4.02 -10.36
N ALA A 156 -5.23 -4.54 -11.25
CA ALA A 156 -6.24 -5.53 -10.92
C ALA A 156 -6.21 -6.71 -11.89
N ASN A 157 -6.56 -7.89 -11.39
CA ASN A 157 -6.81 -9.07 -12.21
C ASN A 157 -7.99 -8.79 -13.12
N VAL A 158 -7.72 -8.79 -14.45
CA VAL A 158 -8.69 -8.41 -15.49
C VAL A 158 -9.85 -9.39 -15.54
N GLU A 159 -9.57 -10.70 -15.51
CA GLU A 159 -10.56 -11.75 -15.65
C GLU A 159 -11.60 -11.72 -14.52
N LYS A 160 -11.19 -11.22 -13.35
CA LYS A 160 -12.03 -11.23 -12.15
C LYS A 160 -12.72 -9.90 -11.89
N PHE A 161 -12.05 -8.78 -12.13
CA PHE A 161 -12.51 -7.45 -11.69
C PHE A 161 -12.88 -6.49 -12.83
N LYS A 162 -12.75 -6.90 -14.10
CA LYS A 162 -13.21 -6.10 -15.24
C LYS A 162 -14.48 -6.72 -15.85
N VAL A 163 -15.65 -6.29 -15.37
CA VAL A 163 -16.95 -6.82 -15.80
C VAL A 163 -17.60 -5.84 -16.78
N ASP A 164 -18.01 -6.32 -17.94
CA ASP A 164 -18.64 -5.52 -19.01
C ASP A 164 -17.82 -4.26 -19.39
N GLY A 165 -16.49 -4.38 -19.35
CA GLY A 165 -15.57 -3.30 -19.65
C GLY A 165 -15.35 -2.29 -18.53
N LYS A 166 -15.98 -2.48 -17.37
CA LYS A 166 -15.87 -1.61 -16.20
C LYS A 166 -15.07 -2.28 -15.09
N TRP A 167 -14.28 -1.50 -14.38
CA TRP A 167 -13.56 -1.95 -13.21
C TRP A 167 -14.44 -2.05 -11.97
N ASN A 168 -14.24 -3.07 -11.14
CA ASN A 168 -14.93 -3.33 -9.89
C ASN A 168 -13.92 -3.46 -8.75
N THR A 169 -13.17 -2.39 -8.48
CA THR A 169 -12.09 -2.39 -7.48
C THR A 169 -12.54 -1.99 -6.08
N PHE A 170 -13.76 -1.50 -5.93
CA PHE A 170 -14.33 -1.11 -4.64
C PHE A 170 -14.90 -2.32 -3.89
N ILE A 171 -15.19 -2.14 -2.62
CA ILE A 171 -15.70 -3.17 -1.72
C ILE A 171 -17.12 -2.79 -1.30
N ASP A 172 -18.04 -3.72 -1.50
CA ASP A 172 -19.36 -3.70 -0.85
C ASP A 172 -19.21 -4.30 0.56
N PHE A 173 -19.07 -3.42 1.56
CA PHE A 173 -18.87 -3.83 2.94
C PHE A 173 -20.12 -4.50 3.54
N ASP A 174 -21.30 -4.05 3.17
CA ASP A 174 -22.55 -4.64 3.67
C ASP A 174 -22.71 -6.06 3.13
N LYS A 175 -22.40 -6.27 1.85
CA LYS A 175 -22.38 -7.58 1.23
C LYS A 175 -21.32 -8.51 1.84
N PHE A 176 -20.12 -8.00 2.14
CA PHE A 176 -19.10 -8.80 2.84
C PHE A 176 -19.60 -9.28 4.21
N ILE A 177 -20.22 -8.40 5.00
CA ILE A 177 -20.76 -8.74 6.33
C ILE A 177 -21.87 -9.80 6.21
N GLU A 178 -22.76 -9.67 5.22
CA GLU A 178 -23.80 -10.66 4.93
C GLU A 178 -23.19 -12.03 4.63
N LEU A 179 -22.21 -12.08 3.71
CA LEU A 179 -21.55 -13.32 3.29
C LEU A 179 -20.77 -13.96 4.44
N GLN A 180 -20.09 -13.16 5.26
CA GLN A 180 -19.35 -13.67 6.41
C GLN A 180 -20.27 -14.26 7.49
N GLY A 181 -21.49 -13.73 7.63
CA GLY A 181 -22.50 -14.27 8.54
C GLY A 181 -23.21 -15.54 8.03
N GLY A 182 -23.02 -15.89 6.76
CA GLY A 182 -23.54 -17.10 6.14
C GLY A 182 -22.64 -18.32 6.34
N ASN A 183 -23.10 -19.46 5.84
CA ASN A 183 -22.32 -20.73 5.88
C ASN A 183 -21.77 -21.12 4.50
N GLU A 184 -22.09 -20.36 3.46
CA GLU A 184 -21.69 -20.68 2.10
C GLU A 184 -20.28 -20.10 1.80
N PRO A 185 -19.44 -20.84 1.08
CA PRO A 185 -18.17 -20.32 0.60
C PRO A 185 -18.39 -19.10 -0.32
N PHE A 186 -17.55 -18.10 -0.19
CA PHE A 186 -17.59 -16.91 -1.05
C PHE A 186 -16.18 -16.48 -1.48
N SER A 187 -16.12 -15.69 -2.53
CA SER A 187 -14.89 -15.16 -3.12
C SER A 187 -14.87 -13.63 -3.09
N SER A 188 -13.74 -13.04 -3.43
CA SER A 188 -13.58 -11.59 -3.55
C SER A 188 -14.49 -10.95 -4.62
N ALA A 189 -14.95 -11.73 -5.61
CA ALA A 189 -15.88 -11.25 -6.62
C ALA A 189 -17.31 -11.07 -6.08
N ASP A 190 -17.69 -11.79 -5.03
CA ASP A 190 -19.05 -11.77 -4.50
C ASP A 190 -19.37 -10.48 -3.71
N TYR A 191 -18.35 -9.71 -3.32
CA TYR A 191 -18.49 -8.44 -2.60
C TYR A 191 -17.68 -7.29 -3.23
N MET A 192 -17.39 -7.38 -4.53
CA MET A 192 -16.85 -6.26 -5.29
C MET A 192 -17.93 -5.24 -5.64
N ALA A 193 -17.52 -3.98 -5.77
CA ALA A 193 -18.37 -2.89 -6.23
C ALA A 193 -17.70 -2.12 -7.37
N GLU A 194 -18.49 -1.51 -8.24
CA GLU A 194 -17.99 -0.72 -9.39
C GLU A 194 -17.05 0.40 -8.91
N THR A 195 -15.92 0.55 -9.59
CA THR A 195 -14.96 1.62 -9.34
C THR A 195 -15.57 2.96 -9.72
N PRO A 196 -15.67 3.93 -8.80
CA PRO A 196 -16.17 5.25 -9.15
C PRO A 196 -15.35 5.88 -10.28
N PRO A 197 -15.99 6.62 -11.20
CA PRO A 197 -15.30 7.22 -12.35
C PRO A 197 -14.06 8.04 -11.98
N TRP A 198 -14.13 8.80 -10.91
CA TRP A 198 -13.03 9.63 -10.43
C TRP A 198 -11.79 8.85 -9.96
N ALA A 199 -11.94 7.55 -9.63
CA ALA A 199 -10.85 6.67 -9.21
C ALA A 199 -10.27 5.84 -10.36
N VAL A 200 -10.96 5.75 -11.50
CA VAL A 200 -10.49 5.01 -12.67
C VAL A 200 -9.23 5.66 -13.24
N PHE A 201 -8.23 4.84 -13.58
CA PHE A 201 -6.98 5.33 -14.19
C PHE A 201 -7.22 6.16 -15.45
N GLY A 202 -6.54 7.31 -15.55
CA GLY A 202 -6.66 8.23 -16.66
C GLY A 202 -7.86 9.19 -16.60
N HIS A 203 -8.69 9.14 -15.54
CA HIS A 203 -9.74 10.13 -15.33
C HIS A 203 -9.16 11.49 -14.90
N GLU A 204 -9.80 12.60 -15.29
CA GLU A 204 -9.32 13.95 -14.99
C GLU A 204 -9.14 14.25 -13.48
N ALA A 205 -9.95 13.60 -12.62
CA ALA A 205 -9.87 13.74 -11.18
C ALA A 205 -8.67 12.98 -10.55
N ARG A 206 -8.00 12.10 -11.29
CA ARG A 206 -6.79 11.37 -10.90
C ARG A 206 -6.86 10.74 -9.49
N GLY A 207 -7.98 10.14 -9.17
CA GLY A 207 -8.21 9.46 -7.90
C GLY A 207 -8.69 10.35 -6.75
N PHE A 208 -9.01 11.61 -7.00
CA PHE A 208 -9.62 12.47 -5.97
C PHE A 208 -11.13 12.32 -5.97
N ASP A 209 -11.70 11.97 -4.83
CA ASP A 209 -13.14 11.99 -4.63
C ASP A 209 -13.65 13.46 -4.66
N PRO A 210 -14.49 13.83 -5.64
CA PRO A 210 -15.02 15.19 -5.74
C PRO A 210 -15.94 15.56 -4.58
N ALA A 211 -16.47 14.58 -3.85
CA ALA A 211 -17.30 14.80 -2.67
C ALA A 211 -16.49 14.97 -1.38
N GLU A 212 -15.18 14.71 -1.39
CA GLU A 212 -14.34 14.83 -0.21
C GLU A 212 -14.11 16.31 0.16
N THR A 213 -14.68 16.72 1.28
CA THR A 213 -14.45 18.05 1.85
C THR A 213 -13.25 18.04 2.79
N ARG A 214 -12.16 18.71 2.40
CA ARG A 214 -11.00 18.89 3.28
C ARG A 214 -11.28 20.02 4.28
N VAL A 215 -11.61 19.67 5.50
CA VAL A 215 -11.72 20.63 6.60
C VAL A 215 -10.32 21.04 7.05
N LYS A 216 -9.90 22.28 6.79
CA LYS A 216 -8.69 22.84 7.42
C LYS A 216 -8.93 22.88 8.94
N LYS A 217 -8.21 22.06 9.73
CA LYS A 217 -8.14 22.25 11.17
C LYS A 217 -7.57 23.65 11.43
N VAL A 218 -8.41 24.59 11.86
CA VAL A 218 -7.94 25.85 12.41
C VAL A 218 -7.19 25.50 13.70
N ARG A 219 -5.86 25.59 13.67
CA ARG A 219 -5.07 25.51 14.90
C ARG A 219 -5.44 26.76 15.71
N ASN A 220 -6.28 26.59 16.73
CA ASN A 220 -6.44 27.61 17.76
C ASN A 220 -5.07 27.76 18.44
N HIS A 221 -4.31 28.76 18.02
CA HIS A 221 -3.19 29.25 18.78
C HIS A 221 -3.81 29.83 20.05
N LYS A 222 -3.66 29.17 21.21
CA LYS A 222 -3.83 29.83 22.48
C LYS A 222 -2.88 31.03 22.46
N PRO A 223 -3.35 32.26 22.80
CA PRO A 223 -2.45 33.39 22.96
C PRO A 223 -1.35 32.95 23.94
N LYS A 224 -0.09 33.20 23.60
CA LYS A 224 0.99 33.10 24.58
C LYS A 224 0.62 34.09 25.68
N GLU A 225 0.46 33.59 26.92
CA GLU A 225 0.44 34.46 28.09
C GLU A 225 1.71 35.31 28.04
N GLU A 226 1.56 36.63 27.95
CA GLU A 226 2.66 37.56 28.14
C GLU A 226 3.18 37.33 29.54
N VAL A 227 4.39 36.81 29.65
CA VAL A 227 5.11 36.77 30.92
C VAL A 227 5.46 38.20 31.27
N VAL A 228 4.69 38.80 32.15
CA VAL A 228 5.02 40.12 32.73
C VAL A 228 6.34 39.91 33.50
N PRO A 229 7.41 40.70 33.19
CA PRO A 229 8.65 40.57 33.95
C PRO A 229 8.36 40.89 35.43
N ALA A 230 8.88 40.07 36.35
CA ALA A 230 8.83 40.32 37.76
C ALA A 230 9.45 41.68 38.07
N ALA A 231 8.72 42.53 38.80
CA ALA A 231 9.23 43.80 39.26
C ALA A 231 10.53 43.59 40.06
N GLU A 232 11.55 44.39 39.73
CA GLU A 232 12.81 44.40 40.48
C GLU A 232 12.52 44.78 41.95
N PRO A 233 13.19 44.15 42.96
CA PRO A 233 13.00 44.49 44.33
C PRO A 233 13.54 45.88 44.60
N GLU A 234 12.72 46.73 45.20
CA GLU A 234 13.13 48.07 45.69
C GLU A 234 14.29 47.93 46.67
N GLU A 235 15.41 48.60 46.37
CA GLU A 235 16.54 48.74 47.31
C GLU A 235 16.07 49.55 48.52
N TYR A 236 15.94 48.88 49.66
CA TYR A 236 15.82 49.53 50.96
C TYR A 236 17.13 50.21 51.32
N ALA A 237 17.20 51.53 51.20
CA ALA A 237 18.29 52.32 51.74
C ALA A 237 18.28 52.21 53.28
N ILE A 238 19.27 51.50 53.80
CA ILE A 238 19.56 51.47 55.26
C ILE A 238 20.32 52.76 55.57
N GLY A 239 19.58 53.70 56.17
CA GLY A 239 20.21 54.88 56.79
C GLY A 239 20.96 54.48 58.04
N GLY A 240 22.30 54.68 58.00
CA GLY A 240 23.13 54.52 59.19
C GLY A 240 23.17 55.78 60.04
N CYS A 241 23.08 55.63 61.33
CA CYS A 241 23.69 56.50 62.29
C CYS A 241 25.05 55.99 62.74
#